data_fee30b2899db1fd20087a4172b763e8e
#
_entry.id   fee30b2899db1fd20087a4172b763e8e
#
_cell.length_a   1.000
_cell.length_b   1.000
_cell.length_c   1.000
_cell.angle_alpha   90.00
_cell.angle_beta   90.00
_cell.angle_gamma   90.00
#
_symmetry.space_group_name_H-M   'P 1'
#
loop_
_entity.id
_entity.type
_entity.pdbx_description
1 polymer ?
#
loop_
_entity_poly.entity_id
_entity_poly.type
_entity_poly.pdbx_seq_one_letter_code
_entity_poly.pdbx_strand_id
1 'polypeptide(L)' 'MEYNLRDMDSEIKTIEESTKKLKGLGQGIETVERNAEAILAFVFLLKRNISDLLE' A
#
# COMPACT_ATOMS: atom_id res chain seq x y z
N MET A 1 3.70 22.46 -11.47
CA MET A 1 2.77 21.32 -11.47
C MET A 1 2.21 21.12 -10.07
N GLU A 2 0.92 21.02 -9.97
CA GLU A 2 0.28 20.73 -8.69
C GLU A 2 0.08 19.23 -8.55
N TYR A 3 0.30 18.76 -7.34
CA TYR A 3 0.07 17.35 -7.00
C TYR A 3 -1.20 17.26 -6.16
N ASN A 4 -2.06 16.30 -6.49
CA ASN A 4 -3.22 16.03 -5.67
C ASN A 4 -2.86 14.98 -4.62
N LEU A 5 -2.35 15.46 -3.49
CA LEU A 5 -1.88 14.59 -2.42
C LEU A 5 -3.02 13.79 -1.78
N ARG A 6 -4.22 14.33 -1.75
CA ARG A 6 -5.38 13.60 -1.21
C ARG A 6 -5.74 12.40 -2.08
N ASP A 7 -5.72 12.58 -3.39
CA ASP A 7 -6.00 11.49 -4.31
C ASP A 7 -4.91 10.44 -4.26
N MET A 8 -3.65 10.87 -4.14
CA MET A 8 -2.54 9.95 -3.97
C MET A 8 -2.70 9.12 -2.69
N ASP A 9 -3.04 9.77 -1.59
CA ASP A 9 -3.26 9.09 -0.32
C ASP A 9 -4.41 8.08 -0.42
N SER A 10 -5.50 8.48 -1.07
CA SER A 10 -6.65 7.60 -1.28
C SER A 10 -6.27 6.35 -2.07
N GLU A 11 -5.48 6.53 -3.14
CA GLU A 11 -5.03 5.41 -3.96
C GLU A 11 -4.09 4.48 -3.17
N ILE A 12 -3.22 5.05 -2.35
CA ILE A 12 -2.34 4.26 -1.50
C ILE A 12 -3.15 3.41 -0.52
N LYS A 13 -4.19 3.98 0.07
CA LYS A 13 -5.08 3.23 0.97
C LYS A 13 -5.80 2.10 0.24
N THR A 14 -6.20 2.33 -1.00
CA THR A 14 -6.84 1.29 -1.82
C THR A 14 -5.88 0.14 -2.08
N ILE A 15 -4.63 0.43 -2.41
CA ILE A 15 -3.60 -0.58 -2.60
C ILE A 15 -3.42 -1.39 -1.30
N GLU A 16 -3.34 -0.69 -0.18
CA GLU A 16 -3.17 -1.33 1.12
C GLU A 16 -4.32 -2.29 1.42
N GLU A 17 -5.55 -1.83 1.26
CA GLU A 17 -6.73 -2.65 1.54
C GLU A 17 -6.80 -3.87 0.62
N SER A 18 -6.57 -3.67 -0.68
CA SER A 18 -6.58 -4.76 -1.65
C SER A 18 -5.49 -5.77 -1.35
N THR A 19 -4.31 -5.30 -0.94
CA THR A 19 -3.20 -6.18 -0.61
C THR A 19 -3.50 -7.01 0.63
N LYS A 20 -4.12 -6.42 1.64
CA LYS A 20 -4.52 -7.15 2.84
C LYS A 20 -5.55 -8.23 2.52
N LYS A 21 -6.51 -7.90 1.66
CA LYS A 21 -7.50 -8.88 1.20
C LYS A 21 -6.84 -10.01 0.43
N LEU A 22 -5.92 -9.67 -0.47
CA LEU A 22 -5.19 -10.67 -1.24
C LEU A 22 -4.39 -11.59 -0.33
N LYS A 23 -3.72 -11.03 0.67
CA LYS A 23 -2.97 -11.82 1.64
C LYS A 23 -3.88 -12.82 2.35
N GLY A 24 -5.07 -12.39 2.76
CA GLY A 24 -6.04 -13.26 3.41
C GLY A 24 -6.54 -14.35 2.47
N LEU A 25 -6.87 -14.00 1.22
CA LEU A 25 -7.32 -14.97 0.22
C LEU A 25 -6.23 -15.97 -0.15
N GLY A 26 -4.98 -15.52 -0.11
CA GLY A 26 -3.84 -16.38 -0.45
C GLY A 26 -3.25 -17.11 0.75
N GLN A 27 -3.96 -17.15 1.88
CA GLN A 27 -3.48 -17.83 3.08
C GLN A 27 -3.19 -19.29 2.78
N GLY A 28 -1.98 -19.72 3.10
CA GLY A 28 -1.52 -21.06 2.79
C GLY A 28 -0.70 -21.14 1.51
N ILE A 29 -0.74 -20.09 0.66
CA ILE A 29 0.14 -20.00 -0.50
C ILE A 29 1.31 -19.10 -0.10
N GLU A 30 2.41 -19.73 0.30
CA GLU A 30 3.53 -19.03 0.90
C GLU A 30 4.08 -17.89 0.04
N THR A 31 4.18 -18.11 -1.26
CA THR A 31 4.70 -17.07 -2.18
C THR A 31 3.76 -15.87 -2.24
N VAL A 32 2.44 -16.09 -2.22
CA VAL A 32 1.47 -15.00 -2.23
C VAL A 32 1.57 -14.20 -0.93
N GLU A 33 1.64 -14.88 0.20
CA GLU A 33 1.75 -14.22 1.50
C GLU A 33 3.01 -13.37 1.57
N ARG A 34 4.14 -13.93 1.14
CA ARG A 34 5.43 -13.24 1.16
C ARG A 34 5.41 -11.99 0.27
N ASN A 35 4.89 -12.14 -0.94
CA ASN A 35 4.85 -11.02 -1.88
C ASN A 35 3.85 -9.95 -1.45
N ALA A 36 2.72 -10.34 -0.87
CA ALA A 36 1.77 -9.37 -0.32
C ALA A 36 2.42 -8.56 0.81
N GLU A 37 3.20 -9.20 1.66
CA GLU A 37 3.93 -8.49 2.71
C GLU A 37 4.95 -7.51 2.14
N ALA A 38 5.62 -7.89 1.04
CA ALA A 38 6.54 -6.97 0.36
C ALA A 38 5.80 -5.75 -0.18
N ILE A 39 4.61 -5.94 -0.76
CA ILE A 39 3.79 -4.83 -1.23
C ILE A 39 3.41 -3.92 -0.07
N LEU A 40 3.02 -4.50 1.08
CA LEU A 40 2.67 -3.69 2.26
C LEU A 40 3.85 -2.88 2.77
N ALA A 41 5.08 -3.41 2.66
CA ALA A 41 6.27 -2.66 3.03
C ALA A 41 6.44 -1.45 2.11
N PHE A 42 6.22 -1.60 0.81
CA PHE A 42 6.29 -0.47 -0.12
C PHE A 42 5.14 0.51 0.09
N VAL A 43 3.96 0.03 0.46
CA VAL A 43 2.84 0.90 0.83
C VAL A 43 3.23 1.79 2.01
N PHE A 44 3.89 1.22 3.01
CA PHE A 44 4.38 1.98 4.15
C PHE A 44 5.31 3.12 3.71
N LEU A 45 6.21 2.84 2.78
CA LEU A 45 7.11 3.86 2.23
C LEU A 45 6.34 4.93 1.46
N LEU A 46 5.33 4.54 0.68
CA LEU A 46 4.49 5.49 -0.04
C LEU A 46 3.75 6.42 0.93
N LYS A 47 3.24 5.88 2.02
CA LYS A 47 2.57 6.69 3.05
C LYS A 47 3.53 7.72 3.63
N ARG A 48 4.75 7.32 3.89
CA ARG A 48 5.76 8.26 4.41
C ARG A 48 6.09 9.35 3.39
N ASN A 49 6.19 8.98 2.10
CA ASN A 49 6.44 9.96 1.06
C ASN A 49 5.38 11.05 1.04
N ILE A 50 4.10 10.67 1.15
CA ILE A 50 2.99 11.63 1.14
C ILE A 50 2.98 12.44 2.43
N SER A 51 3.19 11.78 3.57
CA SER A 51 3.21 12.45 4.88
C SER A 51 4.31 13.52 4.92
N ASP A 52 5.49 13.22 4.39
CA ASP A 52 6.59 14.17 4.36
C ASP A 52 6.26 15.40 3.52
N LEU A 53 5.47 15.23 2.46
CA LEU A 53 5.06 16.34 1.60
C LEU A 53 3.94 17.17 2.22
N LEU A 54 3.11 16.57 3.07
CA LEU A 54 2.00 17.28 3.72
C LEU A 54 2.46 18.12 4.90
N GLU A 55 3.61 17.84 5.46
CA GLU A 55 4.20 18.63 6.54
C GLU A 55 5.03 19.78 5.97
#